data_8bc38a178b1b53ee2b0cb76619401d82
#
_entry.id   8bc38a178b1b53ee2b0cb76619401d82
#
_cell.length_a   1.000
_cell.length_b   1.000
_cell.length_c   1.000
_cell.angle_alpha   90.00
_cell.angle_beta   90.00
_cell.angle_gamma   90.00
#
_symmetry.space_group_name_H-M   'P 1'
#
loop_
_entity.id
_entity.type
_entity.pdbx_description
1 polymer ?
#
loop_
_entity_poly.entity_id
_entity_poly.type
_entity_poly.pdbx_seq_one_letter_code
_entity_poly.pdbx_strand_id
1 'polypeptide(L)'
;MPHLVILYTRQLDAETDMTALCRTLCDAMLGVRDEAGKQVFPTGGTRVLAYPAAHSAVADGQRDYGFLYLNVRMAKGRSAAVHQAVGDAVATAARAHLAPLFEQRHIGMTVQIDEGHEVFDAKHSTIHPLFQKS
;
A
#
# COMPACT_ATOMS: atom_id res chain seq x y z
N MET A 1 -11.71 6.59 -4.11
CA MET A 1 -10.84 5.61 -4.78
C MET A 1 -9.69 5.27 -3.87
N PRO A 2 -9.45 3.99 -3.63
CA PRO A 2 -8.38 3.58 -2.72
C PRO A 2 -7.02 3.71 -3.38
N HIS A 3 -6.04 4.14 -2.60
CA HIS A 3 -4.66 4.07 -3.05
C HIS A 3 -3.74 3.80 -1.87
N LEU A 4 -2.63 3.16 -2.17
CA LEU A 4 -1.57 2.88 -1.22
C LEU A 4 -0.34 3.65 -1.66
N VAL A 5 0.18 4.48 -0.76
CA VAL A 5 1.41 5.22 -0.98
C VAL A 5 2.50 4.61 -0.11
N ILE A 6 3.63 4.31 -0.72
CA ILE A 6 4.81 3.78 -0.03
C ILE A 6 5.89 4.86 -0.06
N LEU A 7 6.29 5.31 1.12
CA LEU A 7 7.46 6.18 1.27
C LEU A 7 8.57 5.31 1.86
N TYR A 8 9.76 5.33 1.26
CA TYR A 8 10.82 4.46 1.73
C TYR A 8 12.19 5.15 1.61
N THR A 9 13.11 4.70 2.45
CA THR A 9 14.47 5.20 2.41
C THR A 9 15.16 4.72 1.14
N ARG A 10 15.91 5.61 0.51
CA ARG A 10 16.38 5.50 -0.85
C ARG A 10 17.27 4.28 -1.13
N GLN A 11 18.06 3.85 -0.15
CA GLN A 11 18.94 2.69 -0.34
C GLN A 11 18.18 1.41 -0.68
N LEU A 12 16.90 1.30 -0.28
CA LEU A 12 16.09 0.12 -0.55
C LEU A 12 15.77 -0.04 -2.05
N ASP A 13 15.87 1.04 -2.80
CA ASP A 13 15.55 1.02 -4.23
C ASP A 13 16.45 0.06 -5.02
N ALA A 14 17.71 -0.08 -4.60
CA ALA A 14 18.65 -1.00 -5.23
C ALA A 14 18.59 -2.42 -4.63
N GLU A 15 17.91 -2.61 -3.50
CA GLU A 15 17.95 -3.87 -2.76
C GLU A 15 16.72 -4.72 -2.97
N THR A 16 15.64 -4.16 -3.48
CA THR A 16 14.41 -4.89 -3.79
C THR A 16 13.75 -4.27 -5.01
N ASP A 17 12.93 -5.06 -5.69
CA ASP A 17 12.17 -4.59 -6.84
C ASP A 17 10.89 -3.91 -6.36
N MET A 18 10.91 -2.57 -6.31
CA MET A 18 9.76 -1.78 -5.85
C MET A 18 8.59 -1.83 -6.82
N THR A 19 8.84 -1.99 -8.12
CA THR A 19 7.78 -2.16 -9.09
C THR A 19 7.03 -3.46 -8.84
N ALA A 20 7.76 -4.55 -8.58
CA ALA A 20 7.15 -5.83 -8.23
C ALA A 20 6.38 -5.74 -6.92
N LEU A 21 6.90 -5.03 -5.92
CA LEU A 21 6.20 -4.82 -4.67
C LEU A 21 4.88 -4.09 -4.89
N CYS A 22 4.88 -3.02 -5.69
CA CYS A 22 3.66 -2.30 -6.03
C CYS A 22 2.63 -3.21 -6.69
N ARG A 23 3.06 -4.05 -7.63
CA ARG A 23 2.13 -4.99 -8.29
C ARG A 23 1.56 -6.00 -7.30
N THR A 24 2.41 -6.57 -6.47
CA THR A 24 2.00 -7.53 -5.44
C THR A 24 0.98 -6.93 -4.48
N LEU A 25 1.23 -5.71 -4.02
CA LEU A 25 0.33 -5.03 -3.09
C LEU A 25 -0.99 -4.63 -3.75
N CYS A 26 -0.94 -4.18 -4.99
CA CYS A 26 -2.16 -3.87 -5.73
C CYS A 26 -3.03 -5.11 -5.91
N ASP A 27 -2.41 -6.25 -6.27
CA ASP A 27 -3.14 -7.50 -6.40
C ASP A 27 -3.72 -7.95 -5.06
N ALA A 28 -2.99 -7.77 -3.97
CA ALA A 28 -3.49 -8.09 -2.64
C ALA A 28 -4.73 -7.26 -2.29
N MET A 29 -4.70 -5.97 -2.60
CA MET A 29 -5.85 -5.08 -2.37
C MET A 29 -7.05 -5.49 -3.22
N LEU A 30 -6.83 -5.81 -4.49
CA LEU A 30 -7.91 -6.26 -5.38
C LEU A 30 -8.54 -7.56 -4.93
N GLY A 31 -7.79 -8.37 -4.19
CA GLY A 31 -8.27 -9.64 -3.66
C GLY A 31 -9.11 -9.54 -2.39
N VAL A 32 -9.17 -8.38 -1.75
CA VAL A 32 -9.92 -8.21 -0.50
C VAL A 32 -11.42 -8.30 -0.75
N ARG A 33 -12.10 -9.08 0.10
CA ARG A 33 -13.56 -9.28 0.04
C ARG A 33 -14.20 -8.82 1.34
N ASP A 34 -15.40 -8.30 1.25
CA ASP A 34 -16.18 -7.94 2.44
C ASP A 34 -16.88 -9.19 3.02
N GLU A 35 -17.68 -8.98 4.06
CA GLU A 35 -18.39 -10.06 4.75
C GLU A 35 -19.38 -10.80 3.84
N ALA A 36 -19.82 -10.15 2.77
CA ALA A 36 -20.72 -10.75 1.77
C ALA A 36 -19.95 -11.40 0.62
N GLY A 37 -18.62 -11.43 0.66
CA GLY A 37 -17.79 -11.98 -0.41
C GLY A 37 -17.61 -11.06 -1.62
N LYS A 38 -18.03 -9.81 -1.49
CA LYS A 38 -17.94 -8.82 -2.57
C LYS A 38 -16.59 -8.15 -2.58
N GLN A 39 -16.06 -7.85 -3.76
CA GLN A 39 -14.81 -7.12 -3.91
C GLN A 39 -14.92 -5.73 -3.31
N VAL A 40 -14.00 -5.40 -2.41
CA VAL A 40 -14.02 -4.12 -1.67
C VAL A 40 -13.57 -2.97 -2.55
N PHE A 41 -12.47 -3.15 -3.28
CA PHE A 41 -11.87 -2.07 -4.07
C PHE A 41 -12.11 -2.28 -5.56
N PRO A 42 -12.57 -1.23 -6.27
CA PRO A 42 -12.80 -1.34 -7.72
C PRO A 42 -11.45 -1.48 -8.44
N THR A 43 -11.41 -2.39 -9.41
CA THR A 43 -10.18 -2.69 -10.15
C THR A 43 -9.59 -1.44 -10.80
N GLY A 44 -10.42 -0.66 -11.46
CA GLY A 44 -9.96 0.53 -12.19
C GLY A 44 -9.61 1.72 -11.32
N GLY A 45 -9.95 1.65 -10.02
CA GLY A 45 -9.70 2.75 -9.08
C GLY A 45 -8.59 2.47 -8.08
N THR A 46 -8.04 1.25 -8.06
CA THR A 46 -7.01 0.86 -7.10
C THR A 46 -5.63 1.13 -7.67
N ARG A 47 -4.77 1.76 -6.87
CA ARG A 47 -3.42 2.07 -7.29
C ARG A 47 -2.43 2.02 -6.12
N VAL A 48 -1.19 1.67 -6.43
CA VAL A 48 -0.08 1.64 -5.47
C VAL A 48 1.07 2.42 -6.06
N LEU A 49 1.60 3.38 -5.30
CA LEU A 49 2.68 4.27 -5.74
C LEU A 49 3.79 4.24 -4.70
N ALA A 50 5.03 4.09 -5.14
CA ALA A 50 6.19 4.06 -4.25
C ALA A 50 7.14 5.21 -4.55
N TYR A 51 7.55 5.92 -3.51
CA TYR A 51 8.40 7.11 -3.60
C TYR A 51 9.64 6.94 -2.75
N PRO A 52 10.85 6.89 -3.36
CA PRO A 52 12.07 6.90 -2.57
C PRO A 52 12.30 8.30 -1.99
N ALA A 53 12.71 8.35 -0.72
CA ALA A 53 13.05 9.63 -0.10
C ALA A 53 14.40 10.11 -0.63
N ALA A 54 14.42 11.34 -1.15
CA ALA A 54 15.68 11.95 -1.60
C ALA A 54 16.64 12.19 -0.43
N HIS A 55 16.08 12.49 0.75
CA HIS A 55 16.84 12.76 1.98
C HIS A 55 16.10 12.11 3.13
N SER A 56 16.84 11.56 4.09
CA SER A 56 16.23 10.91 5.26
C SER A 56 17.16 10.92 6.46
N ALA A 57 16.55 10.75 7.62
CA ALA A 57 17.25 10.47 8.86
C ALA A 57 16.39 9.47 9.62
N VAL A 58 17.00 8.37 10.06
CA VAL A 58 16.28 7.28 10.73
C VAL A 58 16.97 7.00 12.06
N ALA A 59 16.18 6.93 13.13
CA ALA A 59 16.64 6.60 14.48
C ALA A 59 17.84 7.47 14.91
N ASP A 60 18.93 6.86 15.37
CA ASP A 60 20.12 7.58 15.84
C ASP A 60 21.14 7.86 14.73
N GLY A 61 20.90 7.40 13.52
CA GLY A 61 21.79 7.62 12.39
C GLY A 61 23.13 6.89 12.47
N GLN A 62 23.30 5.96 13.40
CA GLN A 62 24.57 5.30 13.63
C GLN A 62 24.82 4.09 12.75
N ARG A 63 23.78 3.62 12.04
CA ARG A 63 23.85 2.49 11.12
C ARG A 63 23.06 2.80 9.86
N ASP A 64 23.18 1.93 8.88
CA ASP A 64 22.41 2.03 7.63
C ASP A 64 21.01 1.44 7.86
N TYR A 65 20.12 2.23 8.43
CA TYR A 65 18.74 1.83 8.69
C TYR A 65 17.87 2.05 7.48
N GLY A 66 17.08 1.04 7.09
CA GLY A 66 16.05 1.16 6.08
C GLY A 66 14.68 1.33 6.74
N PHE A 67 13.77 2.01 6.04
CA PHE A 67 12.42 2.20 6.54
C PHE A 67 11.44 2.30 5.38
N LEU A 68 10.25 1.68 5.56
CA LEU A 68 9.12 1.82 4.64
C LEU A 68 7.88 2.22 5.42
N TYR A 69 7.18 3.20 4.90
CA TYR A 69 5.88 3.60 5.42
C TYR A 69 4.83 3.34 4.34
N LEU A 70 3.89 2.46 4.64
CA LEU A 70 2.80 2.09 3.73
C LEU A 70 1.51 2.68 4.28
N ASN A 71 0.90 3.58 3.52
CA ASN A 71 -0.34 4.22 3.93
C ASN A 71 -1.44 3.92 2.92
N VAL A 72 -2.45 3.18 3.37
CA VAL A 72 -3.65 2.93 2.59
C VAL A 72 -4.66 4.01 2.92
N ARG A 73 -5.14 4.69 1.89
CA ARG A 73 -6.21 5.67 2.05
C ARG A 73 -7.45 5.16 1.31
N MET A 74 -8.56 5.06 2.00
CA MET A 74 -9.79 4.52 1.46
C MET A 74 -11.00 5.35 1.87
N ALA A 75 -12.12 5.15 1.18
CA ALA A 75 -13.36 5.87 1.48
C ALA A 75 -13.93 5.44 2.83
N LYS A 76 -14.64 6.36 3.47
CA LYS A 76 -15.36 6.11 4.71
C LYS A 76 -16.49 5.11 4.50
N GLY A 77 -16.94 4.50 5.59
CA GLY A 77 -18.14 3.67 5.60
C GLY A 77 -17.89 2.18 5.56
N ARG A 78 -16.65 1.74 5.56
CA ARG A 78 -16.33 0.32 5.64
C ARG A 78 -16.36 -0.15 7.10
N SER A 79 -16.64 -1.44 7.30
CA SER A 79 -16.67 -2.02 8.64
C SER A 79 -15.26 -2.23 9.20
N ALA A 80 -15.19 -2.45 10.53
CA ALA A 80 -13.93 -2.81 11.17
C ALA A 80 -13.35 -4.11 10.60
N ALA A 81 -14.22 -5.07 10.24
CA ALA A 81 -13.77 -6.33 9.63
C ALA A 81 -13.10 -6.09 8.28
N VAL A 82 -13.64 -5.17 7.47
CA VAL A 82 -13.03 -4.82 6.19
C VAL A 82 -11.69 -4.12 6.42
N HIS A 83 -11.59 -3.19 7.37
CA HIS A 83 -10.32 -2.53 7.70
C HIS A 83 -9.26 -3.56 8.09
N GLN A 84 -9.63 -4.53 8.91
CA GLN A 84 -8.72 -5.59 9.33
C GLN A 84 -8.28 -6.44 8.13
N ALA A 85 -9.20 -6.81 7.26
CA ALA A 85 -8.90 -7.61 6.08
C ALA A 85 -7.94 -6.88 5.13
N VAL A 86 -8.15 -5.58 4.92
CA VAL A 86 -7.24 -4.75 4.09
C VAL A 86 -5.86 -4.69 4.73
N GLY A 87 -5.80 -4.39 6.02
CA GLY A 87 -4.54 -4.29 6.75
C GLY A 87 -3.75 -5.60 6.71
N ASP A 88 -4.43 -6.71 6.96
CA ASP A 88 -3.81 -8.04 6.95
C ASP A 88 -3.28 -8.39 5.55
N ALA A 89 -4.06 -8.13 4.51
CA ALA A 89 -3.66 -8.43 3.14
C ALA A 89 -2.40 -7.64 2.75
N VAL A 90 -2.38 -6.35 3.03
CA VAL A 90 -1.25 -5.48 2.71
C VAL A 90 -0.02 -5.86 3.53
N ALA A 91 -0.19 -6.01 4.84
CA ALA A 91 0.94 -6.33 5.73
C ALA A 91 1.54 -7.69 5.41
N THR A 92 0.71 -8.70 5.16
CA THR A 92 1.20 -10.05 4.84
C THR A 92 1.97 -10.05 3.52
N ALA A 93 1.42 -9.42 2.49
CA ALA A 93 2.07 -9.37 1.17
C ALA A 93 3.39 -8.59 1.23
N ALA A 94 3.41 -7.47 1.94
CA ALA A 94 4.61 -6.66 2.09
C ALA A 94 5.71 -7.42 2.85
N ARG A 95 5.35 -8.07 3.96
CA ARG A 95 6.31 -8.85 4.74
C ARG A 95 6.89 -10.00 3.92
N ALA A 96 6.07 -10.68 3.13
CA ALA A 96 6.54 -11.78 2.30
C ALA A 96 7.54 -11.30 1.25
N HIS A 97 7.24 -10.19 0.58
CA HIS A 97 8.13 -9.62 -0.43
C HIS A 97 9.45 -9.16 0.17
N LEU A 98 9.41 -8.57 1.36
CA LEU A 98 10.57 -7.95 2.00
C LEU A 98 11.30 -8.89 2.95
N ALA A 99 10.84 -10.13 3.11
CA ALA A 99 11.44 -11.08 4.05
C ALA A 99 12.96 -11.20 3.93
N PRO A 100 13.56 -11.31 2.73
CA PRO A 100 15.02 -11.37 2.63
C PRO A 100 15.73 -10.14 3.20
N LEU A 101 15.14 -8.95 3.05
CA LEU A 101 15.73 -7.72 3.59
C LEU A 101 15.66 -7.69 5.11
N PHE A 102 14.57 -8.17 5.71
CA PHE A 102 14.43 -8.23 7.16
C PHE A 102 15.46 -9.17 7.80
N GLU A 103 15.94 -10.15 7.05
CA GLU A 103 17.00 -11.05 7.53
C GLU A 103 18.40 -10.46 7.39
N GLN A 104 18.61 -9.50 6.49
CA GLN A 104 19.94 -9.05 6.08
C GLN A 104 20.30 -7.65 6.55
N ARG A 105 19.32 -6.85 6.97
CA ARG A 105 19.60 -5.47 7.36
C ARG A 105 18.65 -4.98 8.44
N HIS A 106 19.02 -3.86 9.05
CA HIS A 106 18.16 -3.17 10.01
C HIS A 106 17.11 -2.37 9.23
N ILE A 107 15.86 -2.80 9.28
CA ILE A 107 14.79 -2.22 8.50
C ILE A 107 13.50 -2.22 9.32
N GLY A 108 12.74 -1.14 9.21
CA GLY A 108 11.42 -1.04 9.80
C GLY A 108 10.35 -0.85 8.75
N MET A 109 9.14 -1.34 9.03
CA MET A 109 8.00 -1.16 8.15
C MET A 109 6.78 -0.81 9.00
N THR A 110 6.05 0.21 8.59
CA THR A 110 4.78 0.60 9.19
C THR A 110 3.68 0.53 8.14
N VAL A 111 2.55 -0.07 8.50
CA VAL A 111 1.36 -0.09 7.65
C VAL A 111 0.24 0.61 8.40
N GLN A 112 -0.36 1.62 7.78
CA GLN A 112 -1.48 2.36 8.37
C GLN A 112 -2.59 2.53 7.35
N ILE A 113 -3.82 2.55 7.83
CA ILE A 113 -5.00 2.79 7.01
C ILE A 113 -5.68 4.06 7.51
N ASP A 114 -5.96 4.97 6.60
CA ASP A 114 -6.72 6.19 6.87
C ASP A 114 -7.97 6.22 6.02
N GLU A 115 -9.05 6.74 6.59
CA GLU A 115 -10.27 7.01 5.83
C GLU A 115 -10.29 8.48 5.41
N GLY A 116 -10.74 8.74 4.17
CA GLY A 116 -10.82 10.09 3.65
C GLY A 116 -12.01 10.86 4.20
N HIS A 117 -11.84 12.16 4.37
CA HIS A 117 -12.88 13.11 4.76
C HIS A 117 -12.95 14.22 3.71
N GLU A 118 -13.14 13.83 2.45
CA GLU A 118 -13.15 14.78 1.35
C GLU A 118 -14.38 15.68 1.44
N VAL A 119 -14.15 16.99 1.40
CA VAL A 119 -15.23 17.98 1.29
C VAL A 119 -15.54 18.30 -0.18
N PHE A 120 -14.68 17.87 -1.10
CA PHE A 120 -14.88 17.93 -2.52
C PHE A 120 -14.14 16.75 -3.15
N ASP A 121 -14.76 16.06 -4.08
CA ASP A 121 -14.17 14.92 -4.76
C ASP A 121 -14.67 14.90 -6.19
N ALA A 122 -13.76 14.94 -7.14
CA ALA A 122 -14.05 14.84 -8.55
C ALA A 122 -13.10 13.85 -9.19
N LYS A 123 -13.65 12.97 -10.02
CA LYS A 123 -12.87 11.93 -10.71
C LYS A 123 -13.09 12.05 -12.21
N HIS A 124 -12.03 11.87 -12.95
CA HIS A 124 -12.08 11.79 -14.41
C HIS A 124 -11.09 10.71 -14.83
N SER A 125 -11.58 9.61 -15.34
CA SER A 125 -10.74 8.45 -15.61
C SER A 125 -11.17 7.73 -16.87
N THR A 126 -10.20 7.36 -17.69
CA THR A 126 -10.40 6.48 -18.84
C THR A 126 -9.98 5.03 -18.49
N ILE A 127 -9.49 4.81 -17.27
CA ILE A 127 -9.09 3.48 -16.79
C ILE A 127 -10.27 2.72 -16.20
N HIS A 128 -10.99 3.37 -15.28
CA HIS A 128 -12.10 2.74 -14.57
C HIS A 128 -13.16 2.15 -15.51
N PRO A 129 -13.57 2.84 -16.61
CA PRO A 129 -14.55 2.27 -17.53
C PRO A 129 -14.15 0.94 -18.17
N LEU A 130 -12.85 0.63 -18.23
CA LEU A 130 -12.38 -0.65 -18.80
C LEU A 130 -12.83 -1.85 -17.97
N PHE A 131 -13.19 -1.65 -16.72
CA PHE A 131 -13.53 -2.70 -15.78
C PHE A 131 -14.98 -2.65 -15.33
N GLN A 132 -15.78 -1.74 -15.88
CA GLN A 132 -17.20 -1.67 -15.60
C GLN A 132 -17.94 -2.69 -16.48
N LYS A 133 -18.86 -3.40 -15.87
CA LYS A 133 -19.76 -4.29 -16.62
C LYS A 133 -20.88 -3.45 -17.23
N SER A 134 -21.07 -3.61 -18.50
CA SER A 134 -22.18 -3.00 -19.20
C SER A 134 -23.51 -3.63 -18.82
#